data_e8affcf60d30f799242d72dc3a1ea325
#
_entry.id   e8affcf60d30f799242d72dc3a1ea325
#
_cell.length_a   1.000
_cell.length_b   1.000
_cell.length_c   1.000
_cell.angle_alpha   90.00
_cell.angle_beta   90.00
_cell.angle_gamma   90.00
#
_symmetry.space_group_name_H-M   'P 1'
#
loop_
_entity.id
_entity.type
_entity.pdbx_description
1 polymer ?
#
loop_
_entity_poly.entity_id
_entity_poly.type
_entity_poly.pdbx_seq_one_letter_code
_entity_poly.pdbx_strand_id
1 'polypeptide(L)'
;KWLGECYSDFLIDVQGWQSTQDAFITDCWVNVTQPGGTQVVHSHANAIVSGTYYVHMEGAPGDIIFQNPASAPARPYIGTQQGKPTAFNCMQVNGEAAEGELKLWPGNLLHYTEPTGPQSVRVSVSMNFMPKVFSAGGYYFRVTRE
;
A
#
# COMPACT_ATOMS: atom_id res chain seq x y z
N LYS A 1 -3.91 13.45 14.17
CA LYS A 1 -4.98 14.16 13.46
C LYS A 1 -4.83 13.98 11.95
N TRP A 2 -3.77 14.49 11.33
CA TRP A 2 -3.50 14.42 9.88
C TRP A 2 -3.60 12.99 9.29
N LEU A 3 -2.98 11.98 9.87
CA LEU A 3 -3.09 10.59 9.40
C LEU A 3 -4.53 10.07 9.39
N GLY A 4 -5.36 10.47 10.35
CA GLY A 4 -6.77 10.10 10.38
C GLY A 4 -7.57 10.74 9.25
N GLU A 5 -7.26 11.98 8.91
CA GLU A 5 -7.85 12.68 7.77
C GLU A 5 -7.46 11.96 6.45
N CYS A 6 -6.17 11.72 6.20
CA CYS A 6 -5.71 10.97 5.03
C CYS A 6 -6.35 9.58 4.89
N TYR A 7 -6.50 8.85 6.01
CA TYR A 7 -7.18 7.57 6.01
C TYR A 7 -8.66 7.70 5.61
N SER A 8 -9.36 8.69 6.16
CA SER A 8 -10.77 8.94 5.84
C SER A 8 -10.96 9.32 4.37
N ASP A 9 -10.14 10.22 3.87
CA ASP A 9 -10.15 10.65 2.47
C ASP A 9 -9.89 9.45 1.55
N PHE A 10 -8.92 8.60 1.87
CA PHE A 10 -8.63 7.39 1.11
C PHE A 10 -9.83 6.44 1.07
N LEU A 11 -10.52 6.20 2.18
CA LEU A 11 -11.70 5.33 2.20
C LEU A 11 -12.88 5.91 1.43
N ILE A 12 -13.16 7.20 1.55
CA ILE A 12 -14.28 7.86 0.90
C ILE A 12 -13.98 8.06 -0.60
N ASP A 13 -12.90 8.76 -0.91
CA ASP A 13 -12.65 9.28 -2.26
C ASP A 13 -12.03 8.21 -3.18
N VAL A 14 -11.24 7.28 -2.61
CA VAL A 14 -10.55 6.25 -3.41
C VAL A 14 -11.27 4.91 -3.35
N GLN A 15 -11.73 4.48 -2.16
CA GLN A 15 -12.39 3.19 -1.98
C GLN A 15 -13.91 3.26 -2.10
N GLY A 16 -14.50 4.46 -2.17
CA GLY A 16 -15.94 4.65 -2.36
C GLY A 16 -16.80 4.27 -1.15
N TRP A 17 -16.25 4.34 0.07
CA TRP A 17 -17.03 4.09 1.27
C TRP A 17 -18.01 5.23 1.52
N GLN A 18 -19.24 4.91 1.98
CA GLN A 18 -20.28 5.92 2.25
C GLN A 18 -19.97 6.79 3.47
N SER A 19 -19.23 6.25 4.43
CA SER A 19 -18.79 6.96 5.62
C SER A 19 -17.55 6.29 6.20
N THR A 20 -16.77 7.06 6.94
CA THR A 20 -15.66 6.53 7.73
C THR A 20 -16.02 6.48 9.20
N GLN A 21 -15.54 5.46 9.88
CA GLN A 21 -15.55 5.35 11.33
C GLN A 21 -14.14 5.65 11.84
N ASP A 22 -14.04 6.04 13.09
CA ASP A 22 -12.75 6.09 13.77
C ASP A 22 -11.93 4.82 13.49
N ALA A 23 -10.64 4.99 13.26
CA ALA A 23 -9.73 3.88 13.02
C ALA A 23 -8.68 3.75 14.12
N PHE A 24 -8.17 2.54 14.25
CA PHE A 24 -6.91 2.28 14.95
C PHE A 24 -5.76 2.22 13.96
N ILE A 25 -4.62 2.72 14.37
CA ILE A 25 -3.35 2.21 13.87
C ILE A 25 -3.08 0.93 14.64
N THR A 26 -3.21 -0.21 13.96
CA THR A 26 -2.99 -1.54 14.57
C THR A 26 -1.51 -1.84 14.73
N ASP A 27 -0.73 -1.46 13.73
CA ASP A 27 0.72 -1.63 13.69
C ASP A 27 1.38 -0.36 13.14
N CYS A 28 2.53 -0.03 13.69
CA CYS A 28 3.35 1.06 13.19
C CYS A 28 4.83 0.72 13.43
N TRP A 29 5.65 0.79 12.37
CA TRP A 29 7.07 0.45 12.48
C TRP A 29 7.92 1.31 11.54
N VAL A 30 9.19 1.46 11.90
CA VAL A 30 10.19 2.16 11.09
C VAL A 30 10.97 1.13 10.26
N ASN A 31 11.15 1.41 8.98
CA ASN A 31 12.06 0.68 8.10
C ASN A 31 13.27 1.56 7.78
N VAL A 32 14.45 1.02 8.00
CA VAL A 32 15.71 1.62 7.52
C VAL A 32 16.30 0.65 6.52
N THR A 33 16.18 0.98 5.23
CA THR A 33 16.62 0.13 4.13
C THR A 33 17.98 0.59 3.64
N GLN A 34 18.97 -0.29 3.78
CA GLN A 34 20.35 -0.10 3.37
C GLN A 34 20.54 -0.49 1.88
N PRO A 35 21.69 -0.20 1.25
CA PRO A 35 21.98 -0.58 -0.12
C PRO A 35 21.69 -2.06 -0.41
N GLY A 36 20.94 -2.31 -1.50
CA GLY A 36 20.48 -3.64 -1.89
C GLY A 36 19.29 -4.18 -1.09
N GLY A 37 18.84 -3.46 -0.06
CA GLY A 37 17.68 -3.87 0.74
C GLY A 37 16.37 -3.78 -0.05
N THR A 38 15.48 -4.73 0.17
CA THR A 38 14.17 -4.84 -0.48
C THR A 38 13.15 -5.47 0.46
N GLN A 39 11.88 -5.31 0.17
CA GLN A 39 10.79 -6.09 0.76
C GLN A 39 10.23 -7.03 -0.29
N VAL A 40 10.07 -8.30 0.07
CA VAL A 40 9.46 -9.30 -0.82
C VAL A 40 7.98 -9.02 -1.04
N VAL A 41 7.40 -9.64 -2.07
CA VAL A 41 5.95 -9.53 -2.36
C VAL A 41 5.15 -10.03 -1.16
N HIS A 42 4.26 -9.18 -0.65
CA HIS A 42 3.39 -9.49 0.49
C HIS A 42 2.12 -8.64 0.47
N SER A 43 1.21 -8.91 1.40
CA SER A 43 0.03 -8.12 1.73
C SER A 43 -0.19 -8.12 3.23
N HIS A 44 -1.09 -7.29 3.72
CA HIS A 44 -1.39 -7.16 5.15
C HIS A 44 -2.79 -7.71 5.45
N ALA A 45 -2.85 -8.97 5.93
CA ALA A 45 -4.12 -9.65 6.21
C ALA A 45 -4.88 -9.06 7.42
N ASN A 46 -4.21 -8.26 8.25
CA ASN A 46 -4.73 -7.64 9.46
C ASN A 46 -5.05 -6.14 9.30
N ALA A 47 -5.18 -5.66 8.06
CA ALA A 47 -5.45 -4.26 7.78
C ALA A 47 -6.47 -4.09 6.66
N ILE A 48 -7.37 -3.11 6.81
CA ILE A 48 -8.22 -2.63 5.70
C ILE A 48 -7.41 -1.66 4.83
N VAL A 49 -6.61 -0.81 5.44
CA VAL A 49 -5.71 0.10 4.74
C VAL A 49 -4.31 -0.05 5.32
N SER A 50 -3.34 -0.14 4.44
CA SER A 50 -1.91 -0.06 4.79
C SER A 50 -1.32 1.20 4.19
N GLY A 51 -0.24 1.67 4.76
CA GLY A 51 0.43 2.86 4.25
C GLY A 51 1.89 2.94 4.66
N THR A 52 2.60 3.80 3.95
CA THR A 52 3.99 4.13 4.27
C THR A 52 4.23 5.63 4.07
N TYR A 53 4.86 6.25 5.04
CA TYR A 53 5.36 7.62 4.96
C TYR A 53 6.87 7.60 4.79
N TYR A 54 7.36 8.26 3.73
CA TYR A 54 8.78 8.33 3.42
C TYR A 54 9.43 9.51 4.16
N VAL A 55 10.24 9.19 5.17
CA VAL A 55 10.87 10.17 6.07
C VAL A 55 12.14 10.73 5.47
N HIS A 56 12.93 9.85 4.81
CA HIS A 56 14.19 10.23 4.21
C HIS A 56 14.55 9.29 3.08
N MET A 57 15.01 9.86 1.95
CA MET A 57 15.39 9.12 0.77
C MET A 57 16.65 9.69 0.15
N GLU A 58 17.69 8.87 -0.01
CA GLU A 58 18.96 9.26 -0.58
C GLU A 58 19.37 8.32 -1.71
N GLY A 59 19.90 8.87 -2.78
CA GLY A 59 20.39 8.13 -3.95
C GLY A 59 19.28 7.55 -4.81
N ALA A 60 19.32 6.25 -5.08
CA ALA A 60 18.29 5.47 -5.77
C ALA A 60 17.57 4.55 -4.76
N PRO A 61 16.59 5.07 -4.02
CA PRO A 61 16.02 4.40 -2.86
C PRO A 61 15.09 3.24 -3.20
N GLY A 62 14.78 3.00 -4.50
CA GLY A 62 13.83 2.01 -4.99
C GLY A 62 12.37 2.39 -4.70
N ASP A 63 11.51 2.07 -5.63
CA ASP A 63 10.08 2.37 -5.54
C ASP A 63 9.28 1.26 -4.86
N ILE A 64 8.07 1.58 -4.44
CA ILE A 64 7.06 0.58 -4.07
C ILE A 64 6.31 0.16 -5.34
N ILE A 65 6.20 -1.16 -5.55
CA ILE A 65 5.56 -1.73 -6.72
C ILE A 65 4.31 -2.48 -6.28
N PHE A 66 3.17 -2.15 -6.87
CA PHE A 66 1.89 -2.82 -6.63
C PHE A 66 1.58 -3.81 -7.74
N GLN A 67 1.13 -5.01 -7.40
CA GLN A 67 0.62 -5.96 -8.37
C GLN A 67 -0.82 -5.58 -8.75
N ASN A 68 -1.08 -5.50 -10.06
CA ASN A 68 -2.42 -5.19 -10.54
C ASN A 68 -3.37 -6.38 -10.33
N PRO A 69 -4.40 -6.26 -9.48
CA PRO A 69 -5.34 -7.37 -9.24
C PRO A 69 -6.09 -7.81 -10.50
N ALA A 70 -6.26 -6.91 -11.48
CA ALA A 70 -6.91 -7.22 -12.74
C ALA A 70 -6.06 -8.10 -13.68
N SER A 71 -4.76 -8.19 -13.43
CA SER A 71 -3.82 -9.03 -14.19
C SER A 71 -3.63 -10.43 -13.59
N ALA A 72 -4.55 -10.90 -12.75
CA ALA A 72 -4.44 -12.16 -12.02
C ALA A 72 -4.03 -13.35 -12.94
N PRO A 73 -3.12 -14.23 -12.47
CA PRO A 73 -2.52 -15.29 -13.28
C PRO A 73 -3.47 -16.40 -13.75
N ALA A 74 -4.74 -16.32 -13.41
CA ALA A 74 -5.76 -17.31 -13.78
C ALA A 74 -6.36 -17.10 -15.19
N ARG A 75 -5.98 -16.04 -15.91
CA ARG A 75 -6.43 -15.84 -17.29
C ARG A 75 -5.42 -16.43 -18.24
N PRO A 76 -5.86 -17.23 -19.27
CA PRO A 76 -4.96 -17.65 -20.32
C PRO A 76 -4.39 -16.40 -21.00
N TYR A 77 -3.09 -16.18 -20.78
CA TYR A 77 -2.40 -15.03 -21.37
C TYR A 77 -2.00 -15.36 -22.81
N ILE A 78 -2.71 -14.77 -23.76
CA ILE A 78 -2.23 -14.73 -25.14
C ILE A 78 -1.33 -13.49 -25.23
N GLY A 79 -0.02 -13.71 -25.34
CA GLY A 79 0.94 -12.62 -25.49
C GLY A 79 0.66 -11.82 -26.75
N THR A 80 0.22 -10.59 -26.57
CA THR A 80 0.07 -9.61 -27.66
C THR A 80 1.20 -8.60 -27.58
N GLN A 81 1.60 -8.03 -28.70
CA GLN A 81 2.51 -6.89 -28.69
C GLN A 81 1.80 -5.70 -28.04
N GLN A 82 2.27 -5.30 -26.86
CA GLN A 82 1.71 -4.17 -26.13
C GLN A 82 2.47 -2.90 -26.53
N GLY A 83 1.74 -1.93 -27.08
CA GLY A 83 2.33 -0.64 -27.45
C GLY A 83 2.43 0.35 -26.29
N LYS A 84 1.46 0.33 -25.36
CA LYS A 84 1.38 1.27 -24.23
C LYS A 84 0.80 0.58 -22.99
N PRO A 85 1.41 0.74 -21.80
CA PRO A 85 0.81 0.27 -20.55
C PRO A 85 -0.49 1.01 -20.23
N THR A 86 -1.49 0.28 -19.76
CA THR A 86 -2.76 0.80 -19.26
C THR A 86 -3.15 0.09 -17.97
N ALA A 87 -4.12 0.62 -17.22
CA ALA A 87 -4.65 -0.02 -16.02
C ALA A 87 -5.19 -1.44 -16.25
N PHE A 88 -5.49 -1.80 -17.51
CA PHE A 88 -6.08 -3.11 -17.87
C PHE A 88 -5.05 -4.12 -18.39
N ASN A 89 -3.89 -3.66 -18.83
CA ASN A 89 -2.88 -4.54 -19.44
C ASN A 89 -1.54 -4.56 -18.65
N CYS A 90 -1.31 -3.63 -17.74
CA CYS A 90 -0.11 -3.63 -16.89
C CYS A 90 -0.23 -4.71 -15.82
N MET A 91 0.84 -5.45 -15.59
CA MET A 91 0.92 -6.44 -14.51
C MET A 91 1.25 -5.77 -13.16
N GLN A 92 1.91 -4.64 -13.20
CA GLN A 92 2.42 -3.92 -12.04
C GLN A 92 2.24 -2.42 -12.22
N VAL A 93 2.08 -1.72 -11.11
CA VAL A 93 2.01 -0.26 -11.06
C VAL A 93 3.13 0.24 -10.15
N ASN A 94 3.94 1.14 -10.69
CA ASN A 94 4.96 1.83 -9.90
C ASN A 94 4.29 2.91 -9.02
N GLY A 95 4.54 2.84 -7.72
CA GLY A 95 4.03 3.78 -6.74
C GLY A 95 4.98 4.97 -6.46
N GLU A 96 5.98 5.19 -7.29
CA GLU A 96 6.95 6.30 -7.23
C GLU A 96 7.14 6.89 -5.82
N ALA A 97 8.15 6.40 -5.10
CA ALA A 97 8.40 6.83 -3.73
C ALA A 97 9.11 8.20 -3.70
N ALA A 98 8.63 9.14 -2.88
CA ALA A 98 9.28 10.43 -2.68
C ALA A 98 9.31 10.82 -1.20
N GLU A 99 10.38 11.49 -0.78
CA GLU A 99 10.52 12.02 0.58
C GLU A 99 9.38 13.00 0.91
N GLY A 100 8.81 12.88 2.11
CA GLY A 100 7.69 13.69 2.56
C GLY A 100 6.30 13.18 2.12
N GLU A 101 6.22 12.12 1.32
CA GLU A 101 4.96 11.55 0.85
C GLU A 101 4.43 10.43 1.74
N LEU A 102 3.10 10.39 1.86
CA LEU A 102 2.34 9.26 2.41
C LEU A 102 1.67 8.52 1.25
N LYS A 103 1.95 7.22 1.14
CA LYS A 103 1.23 6.32 0.24
C LYS A 103 0.26 5.47 1.05
N LEU A 104 -0.99 5.36 0.59
CA LEU A 104 -2.02 4.50 1.19
C LEU A 104 -2.54 3.53 0.13
N TRP A 105 -2.83 2.29 0.54
CA TRP A 105 -3.39 1.24 -0.33
C TRP A 105 -4.26 0.26 0.46
N PRO A 106 -5.16 -0.49 -0.21
CA PRO A 106 -5.91 -1.56 0.44
C PRO A 106 -4.96 -2.61 1.03
N GLY A 107 -5.16 -3.00 2.27
CA GLY A 107 -4.26 -3.93 2.97
C GLY A 107 -4.02 -5.25 2.24
N ASN A 108 -5.01 -5.73 1.48
CA ASN A 108 -4.92 -6.96 0.69
C ASN A 108 -4.18 -6.82 -0.65
N LEU A 109 -3.78 -5.60 -1.05
CA LEU A 109 -3.07 -5.38 -2.31
C LEU A 109 -1.64 -5.88 -2.21
N LEU A 110 -1.28 -6.84 -3.06
CA LEU A 110 0.07 -7.38 -3.14
C LEU A 110 1.05 -6.30 -3.60
N HIS A 111 2.13 -6.14 -2.85
CA HIS A 111 3.16 -5.14 -3.15
C HIS A 111 4.54 -5.61 -2.67
N TYR A 112 5.55 -4.96 -3.18
CA TYR A 112 6.94 -5.16 -2.80
C TYR A 112 7.72 -3.85 -3.00
N THR A 113 8.97 -3.79 -2.59
CA THR A 113 9.83 -2.65 -2.91
C THR A 113 10.99 -3.11 -3.77
N GLU A 114 11.37 -2.27 -4.73
CA GLU A 114 12.60 -2.47 -5.49
C GLU A 114 13.82 -2.39 -4.56
N PRO A 115 14.92 -3.09 -4.91
CA PRO A 115 16.17 -2.95 -4.17
C PRO A 115 16.68 -1.52 -4.20
N THR A 116 17.16 -1.03 -3.05
CA THR A 116 17.87 0.26 -3.00
C THR A 116 19.20 0.15 -3.73
N GLY A 117 19.57 1.20 -4.46
CA GLY A 117 20.84 1.30 -5.18
C GLY A 117 22.07 1.34 -4.27
N PRO A 118 23.28 1.26 -4.86
CA PRO A 118 24.52 1.46 -4.11
C PRO A 118 24.56 2.84 -3.46
N GLN A 119 25.01 2.91 -2.21
CA GLN A 119 25.11 4.17 -1.42
C GLN A 119 23.75 4.87 -1.22
N SER A 120 22.66 4.13 -1.28
CA SER A 120 21.32 4.66 -1.09
C SER A 120 20.76 4.25 0.26
N VAL A 121 19.92 5.11 0.83
CA VAL A 121 19.20 4.86 2.08
C VAL A 121 17.74 5.27 1.90
N ARG A 122 16.81 4.44 2.41
CA ARG A 122 15.41 4.78 2.55
C ARG A 122 14.98 4.59 3.99
N VAL A 123 14.47 5.66 4.61
CA VAL A 123 13.85 5.61 5.92
C VAL A 123 12.36 5.87 5.75
N SER A 124 11.54 4.94 6.18
CA SER A 124 10.08 5.07 6.09
C SER A 124 9.39 4.59 7.36
N VAL A 125 8.22 5.14 7.63
CA VAL A 125 7.31 4.69 8.68
C VAL A 125 6.13 4.01 8.01
N SER A 126 6.00 2.71 8.21
CA SER A 126 4.87 1.93 7.72
C SER A 126 3.82 1.74 8.81
N MET A 127 2.55 1.63 8.40
CA MET A 127 1.44 1.54 9.32
C MET A 127 0.27 0.77 8.73
N ASN A 128 -0.48 0.11 9.61
CA ASN A 128 -1.71 -0.59 9.29
C ASN A 128 -2.88 0.06 10.01
N PHE A 129 -4.02 0.13 9.33
CA PHE A 129 -5.24 0.72 9.88
C PHE A 129 -6.40 -0.29 9.83
N MET A 130 -7.19 -0.32 10.92
CA MET A 130 -8.48 -0.99 10.98
C MET A 130 -9.54 -0.01 11.48
N PRO A 131 -10.73 0.06 10.85
CA PRO A 131 -11.85 0.79 11.41
C PRO A 131 -12.28 0.17 12.73
N LYS A 132 -12.70 0.97 13.69
CA LYS A 132 -13.25 0.45 14.96
C LYS A 132 -14.53 -0.36 14.74
N VAL A 133 -15.26 0.01 13.70
CA VAL A 133 -16.53 -0.61 13.35
C VAL A 133 -16.67 -0.63 11.83
N PHE A 134 -17.18 -1.73 11.29
CA PHE A 134 -17.56 -1.80 9.87
C PHE A 134 -18.64 -2.86 9.65
N SER A 135 -19.36 -2.74 8.53
CA SER A 135 -20.37 -3.69 8.10
C SER A 135 -19.94 -4.34 6.78
N ALA A 136 -20.18 -5.63 6.65
CA ALA A 136 -19.95 -6.36 5.42
C ALA A 136 -20.98 -7.50 5.27
N GLY A 137 -21.66 -7.60 4.14
CA GLY A 137 -22.58 -8.68 3.81
C GLY A 137 -23.70 -8.90 4.84
N GLY A 138 -24.22 -7.85 5.48
CA GLY A 138 -25.25 -7.94 6.52
C GLY A 138 -24.71 -8.21 7.93
N TYR A 139 -23.40 -8.33 8.09
CA TYR A 139 -22.75 -8.49 9.39
C TYR A 139 -22.19 -7.15 9.87
N TYR A 140 -22.17 -7.01 11.19
CA TYR A 140 -21.59 -5.88 11.90
C TYR A 140 -20.36 -6.35 12.69
N PHE A 141 -19.22 -5.72 12.45
CA PHE A 141 -17.96 -6.05 13.10
C PHE A 141 -17.50 -4.90 13.99
N ARG A 142 -17.07 -5.24 15.19
CA ARG A 142 -16.38 -4.30 16.08
C ARG A 142 -14.97 -4.80 16.32
N VAL A 143 -13.99 -3.95 16.04
CA VAL A 143 -12.57 -4.21 16.33
C VAL A 143 -12.25 -3.64 17.70
N THR A 144 -11.70 -4.47 18.57
CA THR A 144 -11.25 -4.07 19.91
C THR A 144 -9.76 -4.37 20.04
N ARG A 145 -9.08 -3.57 20.83
CA ARG A 145 -7.70 -3.83 21.21
C ARG A 145 -7.73 -4.49 22.60
N GLU A 146 -7.00 -5.60 22.76
CA GLU A 146 -6.76 -6.21 24.06
C GLU A 146 -5.76 -5.41 24.89
#